data_c34077870f7ce8f8bcd3d52605a96b6e
#
_entry.id   c34077870f7ce8f8bcd3d52605a96b6e
#
_cell.length_a   1.000
_cell.length_b   1.000
_cell.length_c   1.000
_cell.angle_alpha   90.00
_cell.angle_beta   90.00
_cell.angle_gamma   90.00
#
_symmetry.space_group_name_H-M   'P 1'
#
loop_
_entity.id
_entity.type
_entity.pdbx_description
1 polymer ?
#
loop_
_entity_poly.entity_id
_entity_poly.type
_entity_poly.pdbx_seq_one_letter_code
_entity_poly.pdbx_strand_id
1 'polypeptide(L)'
;MTAMVMTACTGQKAEKVEATQDNFNYVVDQFADLQILRYRVPGFESLSLKQKQLLYHLSEAALMGRDILFDQNCRYNLPIRRALEAVYTGYKGDRTDPQFVALETYLKRVWFANGIHHHYAEDKFVPGFTPEFFQTCISQVGASALPLREGQTVEQFVAEISPVIFDPAVMAKRTVQSGDVDLIRASANNYYGEGVTQVEVEDFYARMKAGKDTISPISYGLNSRLVKENGKLVEKVWKVGGLYSSAIEKIVSELQKATAFAENDAQKSIIGKLIEYYQSGDLKIFDAYSILWVEDTASDVDFVNGFIETYGDPLGMKASWESTVNFINKEATKRTKVISDNAQWFEDHSPVDKLYSSAASDVYKRQGFAAIMVRNPLRSRISLRHMTKLLREMVLMMNLSGAIRSAKD
;
A
#
# COMPACT_ATOMS: atom_id res chain seq x y z
N MET A 1 -24.20 50.99 -54.37
CA MET A 1 -24.28 49.53 -54.30
C MET A 1 -22.87 48.98 -54.19
N THR A 2 -22.41 48.68 -52.99
CA THR A 2 -21.06 48.21 -52.74
C THR A 2 -21.16 46.71 -52.36
N ALA A 3 -20.65 45.88 -53.24
CA ALA A 3 -20.69 44.44 -53.05
C ALA A 3 -19.55 44.04 -52.07
N MET A 4 -19.95 43.39 -50.97
CA MET A 4 -19.06 42.85 -49.99
C MET A 4 -18.72 41.38 -50.36
N VAL A 5 -17.48 41.13 -50.75
CA VAL A 5 -16.96 39.80 -51.06
C VAL A 5 -16.63 39.11 -49.76
N MET A 6 -17.39 38.07 -49.39
CA MET A 6 -17.06 37.15 -48.32
C MET A 6 -16.04 36.11 -48.82
N THR A 7 -14.83 36.19 -48.32
CA THR A 7 -13.82 35.16 -48.54
C THR A 7 -14.08 33.96 -47.59
N ALA A 8 -14.49 32.85 -48.19
CA ALA A 8 -14.69 31.59 -47.43
C ALA A 8 -13.32 31.01 -47.03
N CYS A 9 -13.10 30.85 -45.74
CA CYS A 9 -12.01 30.06 -45.23
C CYS A 9 -12.23 28.56 -45.60
N THR A 10 -11.33 28.05 -46.43
CA THR A 10 -11.28 26.61 -46.75
C THR A 10 -10.86 25.86 -45.48
N GLY A 11 -11.85 25.17 -44.85
CA GLY A 11 -11.61 24.30 -43.73
C GLY A 11 -10.74 23.12 -44.14
N GLN A 12 -9.58 22.98 -43.53
CA GLN A 12 -8.85 21.73 -43.53
C GLN A 12 -9.75 20.65 -42.92
N LYS A 13 -10.07 19.62 -43.72
CA LYS A 13 -10.68 18.41 -43.23
C LYS A 13 -9.76 17.82 -42.17
N ALA A 14 -10.20 17.83 -40.92
CA ALA A 14 -9.59 17.02 -39.89
C ALA A 14 -9.67 15.55 -40.36
N GLU A 15 -8.53 14.92 -40.59
CA GLU A 15 -8.46 13.48 -40.77
C GLU A 15 -9.14 12.82 -39.55
N LYS A 16 -10.24 12.11 -39.80
CA LYS A 16 -10.80 11.21 -38.82
C LYS A 16 -9.74 10.14 -38.57
N VAL A 17 -9.02 10.25 -37.45
CA VAL A 17 -8.27 9.14 -36.90
C VAL A 17 -9.33 8.07 -36.58
N GLU A 18 -9.42 7.04 -37.41
CA GLU A 18 -10.18 5.84 -37.06
C GLU A 18 -9.63 5.31 -35.74
N ALA A 19 -10.43 5.41 -34.70
CA ALA A 19 -10.11 4.80 -33.42
C ALA A 19 -10.04 3.28 -33.66
N THR A 20 -8.83 2.74 -33.78
CA THR A 20 -8.61 1.30 -33.80
C THR A 20 -9.28 0.74 -32.55
N GLN A 21 -10.26 -0.14 -32.77
CA GLN A 21 -11.03 -0.74 -31.69
C GLN A 21 -10.06 -1.48 -30.77
N ASP A 22 -9.84 -0.94 -29.54
CA ASP A 22 -8.94 -1.54 -28.58
C ASP A 22 -9.59 -2.80 -27.99
N ASN A 23 -9.14 -3.98 -28.43
CA ASN A 23 -9.62 -5.29 -27.97
C ASN A 23 -9.00 -5.72 -26.63
N PHE A 24 -8.28 -4.83 -25.95
CA PHE A 24 -7.70 -5.15 -24.66
C PHE A 24 -8.79 -5.25 -23.59
N ASN A 25 -8.88 -6.40 -22.93
CA ASN A 25 -9.82 -6.58 -21.83
C ASN A 25 -9.28 -5.91 -20.56
N TYR A 26 -9.82 -4.75 -20.23
CA TYR A 26 -9.44 -4.02 -19.00
C TYR A 26 -10.05 -4.63 -17.75
N VAL A 27 -11.21 -5.26 -17.80
CA VAL A 27 -11.87 -5.90 -16.65
C VAL A 27 -11.47 -7.36 -16.59
N VAL A 28 -10.82 -7.79 -15.53
CA VAL A 28 -10.39 -9.19 -15.34
C VAL A 28 -11.25 -9.99 -14.38
N ASP A 29 -11.88 -9.32 -13.41
CA ASP A 29 -12.81 -9.95 -12.47
C ASP A 29 -13.79 -8.90 -11.92
N GLN A 30 -14.94 -9.36 -11.44
CA GLN A 30 -15.90 -8.54 -10.73
C GLN A 30 -16.56 -9.40 -9.66
N PHE A 31 -16.56 -8.92 -8.43
CA PHE A 31 -17.19 -9.59 -7.30
C PHE A 31 -17.67 -8.58 -6.26
N ALA A 32 -18.79 -8.85 -5.62
CA ALA A 32 -19.44 -7.93 -4.69
C ALA A 32 -19.59 -6.52 -5.33
N ASP A 33 -19.07 -5.49 -4.66
CA ASP A 33 -19.04 -4.09 -5.08
C ASP A 33 -17.71 -3.70 -5.75
N LEU A 34 -16.87 -4.67 -6.13
CA LEU A 34 -15.52 -4.46 -6.63
C LEU A 34 -15.38 -4.91 -8.08
N GLN A 35 -14.65 -4.13 -8.87
CA GLN A 35 -14.24 -4.46 -10.22
C GLN A 35 -12.70 -4.44 -10.28
N ILE A 36 -12.12 -5.54 -10.77
CA ILE A 36 -10.67 -5.69 -10.89
C ILE A 36 -10.28 -5.30 -12.31
N LEU A 37 -9.46 -4.26 -12.40
CA LEU A 37 -8.95 -3.75 -13.67
C LEU A 37 -7.48 -4.10 -13.85
N ARG A 38 -7.11 -4.38 -15.09
CA ARG A 38 -5.71 -4.40 -15.52
C ARG A 38 -5.47 -3.28 -16.51
N TYR A 39 -4.24 -2.80 -16.57
CA TYR A 39 -3.84 -1.74 -17.48
C TYR A 39 -2.70 -2.18 -18.37
N ARG A 40 -2.61 -1.63 -19.56
CA ARG A 40 -1.39 -1.68 -20.36
C ARG A 40 -0.34 -0.83 -19.68
N VAL A 41 0.91 -1.21 -19.85
CA VAL A 41 2.07 -0.48 -19.32
C VAL A 41 2.86 0.07 -20.51
N PRO A 42 2.41 1.18 -21.13
CA PRO A 42 3.04 1.72 -22.34
C PRO A 42 4.46 2.17 -22.04
N GLY A 43 5.38 1.87 -22.96
CA GLY A 43 6.80 2.21 -22.83
C GLY A 43 7.65 1.14 -22.17
N PHE A 44 7.09 0.07 -21.59
CA PHE A 44 7.86 -1.00 -20.98
C PHE A 44 8.80 -1.69 -21.97
N GLU A 45 8.36 -1.93 -23.20
CA GLU A 45 9.15 -2.57 -24.24
C GLU A 45 10.40 -1.76 -24.63
N SER A 46 10.33 -0.43 -24.55
CA SER A 46 11.43 0.49 -24.87
C SER A 46 12.50 0.58 -23.77
N LEU A 47 12.22 0.05 -22.58
CA LEU A 47 13.21 0.01 -21.50
C LEU A 47 14.37 -0.91 -21.85
N SER A 48 15.58 -0.53 -21.41
CA SER A 48 16.77 -1.39 -21.50
C SER A 48 16.59 -2.67 -20.66
N LEU A 49 17.35 -3.71 -21.01
CA LEU A 49 17.34 -4.95 -20.22
C LEU A 49 17.72 -4.69 -18.75
N LYS A 50 18.69 -3.79 -18.51
CA LYS A 50 19.11 -3.38 -17.16
C LYS A 50 17.93 -2.79 -16.37
N GLN A 51 17.14 -1.88 -16.95
CA GLN A 51 15.96 -1.29 -16.31
C GLN A 51 14.87 -2.34 -16.06
N LYS A 52 14.64 -3.27 -16.98
CA LYS A 52 13.69 -4.37 -16.80
C LYS A 52 14.09 -5.31 -15.66
N GLN A 53 15.38 -5.60 -15.52
CA GLN A 53 15.91 -6.39 -14.39
C GLN A 53 15.78 -5.63 -13.06
N LEU A 54 16.04 -4.32 -13.06
CA LEU A 54 15.82 -3.47 -11.89
C LEU A 54 14.35 -3.51 -11.45
N LEU A 55 13.42 -3.25 -12.38
CA LEU A 55 11.98 -3.31 -12.13
C LEU A 55 11.54 -4.67 -11.59
N TYR A 56 12.08 -5.76 -12.12
CA TYR A 56 11.78 -7.11 -11.67
C TYR A 56 12.14 -7.29 -10.19
N HIS A 57 13.39 -7.00 -9.80
CA HIS A 57 13.83 -7.19 -8.42
C HIS A 57 13.16 -6.24 -7.44
N LEU A 58 12.89 -4.99 -7.83
CA LEU A 58 12.11 -4.06 -7.00
C LEU A 58 10.67 -4.56 -6.81
N SER A 59 10.06 -5.13 -7.85
CA SER A 59 8.72 -5.70 -7.77
C SER A 59 8.67 -6.95 -6.89
N GLU A 60 9.67 -7.83 -6.99
CA GLU A 60 9.80 -8.99 -6.09
C GLU A 60 9.96 -8.53 -4.62
N ALA A 61 10.80 -7.52 -4.35
CA ALA A 61 10.91 -6.93 -3.02
C ALA A 61 9.56 -6.38 -2.51
N ALA A 62 8.78 -5.73 -3.40
CA ALA A 62 7.45 -5.24 -3.08
C ALA A 62 6.48 -6.37 -2.67
N LEU A 63 6.53 -7.51 -3.36
CA LEU A 63 5.65 -8.64 -3.07
C LEU A 63 5.96 -9.31 -1.72
N MET A 64 7.22 -9.31 -1.28
CA MET A 64 7.63 -9.97 -0.03
C MET A 64 7.06 -9.30 1.23
N GLY A 65 6.70 -8.01 1.17
CA GLY A 65 6.13 -7.28 2.31
C GLY A 65 4.62 -7.42 2.50
N ARG A 66 3.92 -8.08 1.58
CA ARG A 66 2.46 -8.23 1.63
C ARG A 66 1.94 -8.76 2.96
N ASP A 67 2.57 -9.80 3.50
CA ASP A 67 2.13 -10.43 4.74
C ASP A 67 2.32 -9.51 5.97
N ILE A 68 3.27 -8.57 5.91
CA ILE A 68 3.44 -7.53 6.93
C ILE A 68 2.18 -6.67 7.02
N LEU A 69 1.68 -6.18 5.88
CA LEU A 69 0.49 -5.33 5.84
C LEU A 69 -0.76 -6.08 6.35
N PHE A 70 -0.93 -7.36 5.99
CA PHE A 70 -2.01 -8.20 6.54
C PHE A 70 -1.97 -8.25 8.06
N ASP A 71 -0.79 -8.49 8.65
CA ASP A 71 -0.63 -8.56 10.10
C ASP A 71 -0.82 -7.20 10.77
N GLN A 72 -0.31 -6.11 10.18
CA GLN A 72 -0.50 -4.75 10.69
C GLN A 72 -1.98 -4.35 10.72
N ASN A 73 -2.76 -4.74 9.72
CA ASN A 73 -4.18 -4.43 9.65
C ASN A 73 -5.02 -5.16 10.71
N CYS A 74 -4.68 -6.40 11.07
CA CYS A 74 -5.25 -7.14 12.19
C CYS A 74 -4.45 -8.42 12.43
N ARG A 75 -4.14 -8.75 13.68
CA ARG A 75 -3.38 -9.96 14.06
C ARG A 75 -3.98 -11.28 13.59
N TYR A 76 -5.27 -11.29 13.30
CA TYR A 76 -5.99 -12.49 12.82
C TYR A 76 -6.05 -12.60 11.29
N ASN A 77 -5.64 -11.56 10.55
CA ASN A 77 -5.78 -11.57 9.09
C ASN A 77 -5.00 -12.68 8.39
N LEU A 78 -3.75 -12.93 8.80
CA LEU A 78 -2.94 -14.00 8.20
C LEU A 78 -3.50 -15.39 8.50
N PRO A 79 -3.83 -15.75 9.77
CA PRO A 79 -4.49 -17.02 10.09
C PRO A 79 -5.81 -17.20 9.33
N ILE A 80 -6.67 -16.19 9.29
CA ILE A 80 -7.97 -16.25 8.60
C ILE A 80 -7.76 -16.41 7.08
N ARG A 81 -6.89 -15.60 6.46
CA ARG A 81 -6.60 -15.73 5.04
C ARG A 81 -6.13 -17.13 4.67
N ARG A 82 -5.15 -17.66 5.39
CA ARG A 82 -4.60 -19.00 5.13
C ARG A 82 -5.62 -20.10 5.34
N ALA A 83 -6.50 -19.99 6.35
CA ALA A 83 -7.58 -20.93 6.55
C ALA A 83 -8.60 -20.90 5.41
N LEU A 84 -9.00 -19.69 4.95
CA LEU A 84 -9.90 -19.53 3.82
C LEU A 84 -9.28 -20.04 2.50
N GLU A 85 -7.98 -19.79 2.28
CA GLU A 85 -7.22 -20.30 1.12
C GLU A 85 -7.17 -21.84 1.14
N ALA A 86 -6.92 -22.45 2.32
CA ALA A 86 -6.92 -23.90 2.50
C ALA A 86 -8.30 -24.50 2.22
N VAL A 87 -9.37 -23.88 2.75
CA VAL A 87 -10.75 -24.27 2.45
C VAL A 87 -11.05 -24.14 0.95
N TYR A 88 -10.74 -22.99 0.35
CA TYR A 88 -10.98 -22.74 -1.06
C TYR A 88 -10.30 -23.79 -1.96
N THR A 89 -9.07 -24.15 -1.63
CA THR A 89 -8.29 -25.13 -2.39
C THR A 89 -8.75 -26.57 -2.12
N GLY A 90 -9.06 -26.89 -0.87
CA GLY A 90 -9.32 -28.27 -0.41
C GLY A 90 -10.80 -28.68 -0.42
N TYR A 91 -11.74 -27.76 -0.68
CA TYR A 91 -13.18 -28.05 -0.67
C TYR A 91 -13.56 -29.06 -1.75
N LYS A 92 -14.25 -30.13 -1.34
CA LYS A 92 -14.65 -31.24 -2.20
C LYS A 92 -16.14 -31.26 -2.52
N GLY A 93 -16.93 -30.32 -1.96
CA GLY A 93 -18.36 -30.21 -2.21
C GLY A 93 -18.69 -29.47 -3.50
N ASP A 94 -19.96 -29.15 -3.66
CA ASP A 94 -20.46 -28.38 -4.81
C ASP A 94 -20.01 -26.91 -4.70
N ARG A 95 -19.17 -26.47 -5.64
CA ARG A 95 -18.69 -25.07 -5.69
C ARG A 95 -19.75 -24.07 -6.17
N THR A 96 -20.90 -24.56 -6.63
CA THR A 96 -22.06 -23.71 -6.94
C THR A 96 -23.00 -23.53 -5.75
N ASP A 97 -22.74 -24.21 -4.63
CA ASP A 97 -23.47 -24.00 -3.37
C ASP A 97 -23.40 -22.51 -2.98
N PRO A 98 -24.55 -21.85 -2.71
CA PRO A 98 -24.58 -20.44 -2.31
C PRO A 98 -23.65 -20.09 -1.13
N GLN A 99 -23.48 -21.00 -0.17
CA GLN A 99 -22.56 -20.82 0.97
C GLN A 99 -21.09 -20.80 0.51
N PHE A 100 -20.72 -21.69 -0.44
CA PHE A 100 -19.36 -21.71 -0.97
C PHE A 100 -19.09 -20.48 -1.82
N VAL A 101 -20.03 -20.05 -2.66
CA VAL A 101 -19.92 -18.81 -3.45
C VAL A 101 -19.75 -17.58 -2.55
N ALA A 102 -20.49 -17.54 -1.42
CA ALA A 102 -20.34 -16.49 -0.43
C ALA A 102 -18.98 -16.53 0.27
N LEU A 103 -18.44 -17.72 0.57
CA LEU A 103 -17.10 -17.89 1.14
C LEU A 103 -16.01 -17.45 0.15
N GLU A 104 -16.12 -17.82 -1.12
CA GLU A 104 -15.20 -17.35 -2.17
C GLU A 104 -15.22 -15.82 -2.29
N THR A 105 -16.41 -15.22 -2.28
CA THR A 105 -16.58 -13.76 -2.32
C THR A 105 -15.93 -13.09 -1.11
N TYR A 106 -16.11 -13.67 0.08
CA TYR A 106 -15.47 -13.16 1.31
C TYR A 106 -13.94 -13.27 1.23
N LEU A 107 -13.40 -14.40 0.77
CA LEU A 107 -11.97 -14.57 0.56
C LEU A 107 -11.41 -13.55 -0.45
N LYS A 108 -12.09 -13.32 -1.55
CA LYS A 108 -11.71 -12.29 -2.54
C LYS A 108 -11.71 -10.89 -1.92
N ARG A 109 -12.68 -10.56 -1.06
CA ARG A 109 -12.67 -9.30 -0.29
C ARG A 109 -11.50 -9.21 0.67
N VAL A 110 -11.17 -10.29 1.39
CA VAL A 110 -10.02 -10.36 2.29
C VAL A 110 -8.71 -10.16 1.53
N TRP A 111 -8.55 -10.76 0.37
CA TRP A 111 -7.38 -10.52 -0.49
C TRP A 111 -7.29 -9.07 -0.95
N PHE A 112 -8.39 -8.52 -1.44
CA PHE A 112 -8.44 -7.16 -1.96
C PHE A 112 -8.14 -6.11 -0.89
N ALA A 113 -8.71 -6.25 0.30
CA ALA A 113 -8.59 -5.29 1.39
C ALA A 113 -7.32 -5.49 2.26
N ASN A 114 -6.49 -6.50 2.00
CA ASN A 114 -5.41 -6.94 2.88
C ASN A 114 -5.89 -7.23 4.31
N GLY A 115 -7.05 -7.89 4.44
CA GLY A 115 -7.64 -8.27 5.72
C GLY A 115 -9.15 -8.29 5.72
N ILE A 116 -9.71 -8.53 6.93
CA ILE A 116 -11.15 -8.70 7.14
C ILE A 116 -11.95 -7.39 7.19
N HIS A 117 -11.30 -6.24 7.01
CA HIS A 117 -11.93 -4.93 7.07
C HIS A 117 -11.98 -4.26 5.69
N HIS A 118 -13.03 -3.51 5.44
CA HIS A 118 -13.19 -2.75 4.21
C HIS A 118 -12.05 -1.73 4.06
N HIS A 119 -11.46 -1.67 2.87
CA HIS A 119 -10.25 -0.88 2.60
C HIS A 119 -10.41 0.64 2.77
N TYR A 120 -11.64 1.18 2.68
CA TYR A 120 -11.94 2.60 2.90
C TYR A 120 -12.75 2.85 4.18
N ALA A 121 -13.89 2.15 4.33
CA ALA A 121 -14.78 2.36 5.47
C ALA A 121 -14.19 1.83 6.77
N GLU A 122 -13.22 0.89 6.65
CA GLU A 122 -12.53 0.25 7.76
C GLU A 122 -13.40 -0.64 8.66
N ASP A 123 -14.68 -0.77 8.32
CA ASP A 123 -15.61 -1.67 9.00
C ASP A 123 -15.35 -3.13 8.59
N LYS A 124 -15.58 -4.04 9.53
CA LYS A 124 -15.41 -5.46 9.29
C LYS A 124 -16.41 -5.99 8.26
N PHE A 125 -15.95 -6.85 7.36
CA PHE A 125 -16.84 -7.55 6.43
C PHE A 125 -17.75 -8.53 7.17
N VAL A 126 -19.01 -8.54 6.81
CA VAL A 126 -19.96 -9.56 7.24
C VAL A 126 -19.87 -10.72 6.26
N PRO A 127 -19.56 -11.97 6.72
CA PRO A 127 -19.57 -13.14 5.86
C PRO A 127 -20.99 -13.48 5.39
N GLY A 128 -21.13 -13.88 4.13
CA GLY A 128 -22.42 -14.37 3.59
C GLY A 128 -22.63 -15.87 3.76
N PHE A 129 -21.78 -16.55 4.51
CA PHE A 129 -21.83 -17.97 4.84
C PHE A 129 -21.92 -18.15 6.36
N THR A 130 -22.39 -19.33 6.79
CA THR A 130 -22.62 -19.60 8.24
C THR A 130 -21.39 -20.18 8.93
N PRO A 131 -21.30 -20.05 10.29
CA PRO A 131 -20.24 -20.69 11.07
C PRO A 131 -20.22 -22.21 10.90
N GLU A 132 -21.39 -22.85 10.81
CA GLU A 132 -21.54 -24.30 10.64
C GLU A 132 -21.01 -24.76 9.30
N PHE A 133 -21.29 -24.00 8.22
CA PHE A 133 -20.73 -24.27 6.89
C PHE A 133 -19.21 -24.16 6.92
N PHE A 134 -18.68 -23.10 7.52
CA PHE A 134 -17.23 -22.89 7.64
C PHE A 134 -16.56 -24.03 8.42
N GLN A 135 -17.13 -24.45 9.55
CA GLN A 135 -16.64 -25.58 10.33
C GLN A 135 -16.64 -26.87 9.53
N THR A 136 -17.72 -27.12 8.77
CA THR A 136 -17.81 -28.28 7.87
C THR A 136 -16.70 -28.25 6.82
N CYS A 137 -16.44 -27.11 6.21
CA CYS A 137 -15.36 -26.94 5.23
C CYS A 137 -13.97 -27.17 5.85
N ILE A 138 -13.71 -26.61 7.03
CA ILE A 138 -12.44 -26.80 7.75
C ILE A 138 -12.21 -28.28 8.08
N SER A 139 -13.24 -29.02 8.45
CA SER A 139 -13.11 -30.45 8.75
C SER A 139 -12.71 -31.32 7.54
N GLN A 140 -12.95 -30.82 6.32
CA GLN A 140 -12.57 -31.49 5.08
C GLN A 140 -11.09 -31.21 4.70
N VAL A 141 -10.49 -30.23 5.32
CA VAL A 141 -9.10 -29.83 5.08
C VAL A 141 -8.19 -30.50 6.11
N GLY A 142 -7.10 -31.08 5.67
CA GLY A 142 -6.14 -31.69 6.60
C GLY A 142 -5.49 -30.65 7.51
N ALA A 143 -5.26 -31.01 8.77
CA ALA A 143 -4.67 -30.11 9.78
C ALA A 143 -3.33 -29.48 9.31
N SER A 144 -2.54 -30.21 8.50
CA SER A 144 -1.28 -29.71 7.93
C SER A 144 -1.42 -28.56 6.93
N ALA A 145 -2.61 -28.35 6.36
CA ALA A 145 -2.90 -27.24 5.46
C ALA A 145 -3.36 -25.99 6.21
N LEU A 146 -3.69 -26.10 7.50
CA LEU A 146 -4.14 -24.99 8.33
C LEU A 146 -2.97 -24.33 9.05
N PRO A 147 -3.03 -23.01 9.31
CA PRO A 147 -1.95 -22.26 9.96
C PRO A 147 -1.98 -22.43 11.49
N LEU A 148 -1.95 -23.68 11.95
CA LEU A 148 -1.96 -24.00 13.36
C LEU A 148 -0.64 -23.63 14.03
N ARG A 149 -0.73 -23.11 15.27
CA ARG A 149 0.45 -22.93 16.12
C ARG A 149 0.89 -24.29 16.68
N GLU A 150 2.13 -24.37 17.12
CA GLU A 150 2.65 -25.55 17.77
C GLU A 150 1.75 -26.00 18.94
N GLY A 151 1.29 -27.24 18.92
CA GLY A 151 0.37 -27.81 19.91
C GLY A 151 -1.09 -27.36 19.81
N GLN A 152 -1.47 -26.49 18.86
CA GLN A 152 -2.85 -26.06 18.67
C GLN A 152 -3.66 -27.11 17.89
N THR A 153 -4.82 -27.49 18.41
CA THR A 153 -5.75 -28.34 17.66
C THR A 153 -6.59 -27.55 16.68
N VAL A 154 -7.20 -28.24 15.71
CA VAL A 154 -8.12 -27.61 14.72
C VAL A 154 -9.31 -26.94 15.42
N GLU A 155 -9.86 -27.61 16.45
CA GLU A 155 -11.00 -27.11 17.23
C GLU A 155 -10.63 -25.82 17.96
N GLN A 156 -9.45 -25.77 18.60
CA GLN A 156 -8.94 -24.58 19.27
C GLN A 156 -8.72 -23.43 18.28
N PHE A 157 -8.19 -23.73 17.10
CA PHE A 157 -7.98 -22.75 16.06
C PHE A 157 -9.31 -22.17 15.54
N VAL A 158 -10.29 -23.03 15.24
CA VAL A 158 -11.63 -22.61 14.82
C VAL A 158 -12.32 -21.80 15.91
N ALA A 159 -12.25 -22.21 17.16
CA ALA A 159 -12.82 -21.47 18.30
C ALA A 159 -12.19 -20.07 18.45
N GLU A 160 -10.91 -19.92 18.12
CA GLU A 160 -10.20 -18.62 18.17
C GLU A 160 -10.62 -17.68 17.04
N ILE A 161 -10.72 -18.15 15.78
CA ILE A 161 -10.98 -17.29 14.65
C ILE A 161 -12.47 -17.07 14.36
N SER A 162 -13.36 -17.96 14.75
CA SER A 162 -14.80 -17.85 14.46
C SER A 162 -15.44 -16.59 15.03
N PRO A 163 -15.22 -16.18 16.29
CA PRO A 163 -15.74 -14.91 16.78
C PRO A 163 -15.22 -13.70 15.97
N VAL A 164 -13.96 -13.75 15.53
CA VAL A 164 -13.37 -12.69 14.73
C VAL A 164 -14.02 -12.59 13.35
N ILE A 165 -14.42 -13.70 12.75
CA ILE A 165 -15.09 -13.72 11.44
C ILE A 165 -16.57 -13.34 11.58
N PHE A 166 -17.31 -13.93 12.53
CA PHE A 166 -18.77 -13.95 12.55
C PHE A 166 -19.40 -12.98 13.54
N ASP A 167 -18.76 -12.65 14.67
CA ASP A 167 -19.33 -11.69 15.63
C ASP A 167 -19.03 -10.23 15.18
N PRO A 168 -20.03 -9.45 14.81
CA PRO A 168 -19.82 -8.09 14.33
C PRO A 168 -19.18 -7.14 15.35
N ALA A 169 -19.28 -7.45 16.65
CA ALA A 169 -18.72 -6.64 17.73
C ALA A 169 -17.21 -6.90 17.94
N VAL A 170 -16.72 -8.09 17.57
CA VAL A 170 -15.32 -8.47 17.75
C VAL A 170 -14.47 -7.90 16.61
N MET A 171 -13.44 -7.11 16.92
CA MET A 171 -12.61 -6.45 15.91
C MET A 171 -13.43 -5.67 14.88
N ALA A 172 -14.44 -4.91 15.32
CA ALA A 172 -15.46 -4.30 14.48
C ALA A 172 -14.90 -3.31 13.47
N LYS A 173 -13.82 -2.58 13.83
CA LYS A 173 -13.22 -1.53 13.00
C LYS A 173 -11.70 -1.64 12.98
N ARG A 174 -11.10 -1.52 11.80
CA ARG A 174 -9.64 -1.60 11.66
C ARG A 174 -8.93 -0.49 12.42
N THR A 175 -9.36 0.77 12.21
CA THR A 175 -8.76 1.95 12.84
C THR A 175 -9.85 2.90 13.32
N VAL A 176 -9.82 3.25 14.59
CA VAL A 176 -10.67 4.28 15.22
C VAL A 176 -9.78 5.48 15.52
N GLN A 177 -10.08 6.64 14.93
CA GLN A 177 -9.24 7.84 15.02
C GLN A 177 -9.90 8.98 15.83
N SER A 178 -11.12 8.78 16.31
CA SER A 178 -11.86 9.78 17.08
C SER A 178 -12.95 9.12 17.92
N GLY A 179 -13.38 9.79 18.96
CA GLY A 179 -14.43 9.35 19.88
C GLY A 179 -13.98 9.44 21.34
N ASP A 180 -14.93 9.28 22.24
CA ASP A 180 -14.69 9.24 23.70
C ASP A 180 -14.37 7.79 24.13
N VAL A 181 -13.35 7.22 23.54
CA VAL A 181 -12.89 5.85 23.77
C VAL A 181 -11.35 5.78 23.72
N ASP A 182 -10.76 4.74 24.31
CA ASP A 182 -9.36 4.42 24.06
C ASP A 182 -9.20 3.96 22.60
N LEU A 183 -8.62 4.83 21.76
CA LEU A 183 -8.51 4.61 20.32
C LEU A 183 -7.73 3.33 19.97
N ILE A 184 -6.73 2.95 20.78
CA ILE A 184 -5.93 1.75 20.57
C ILE A 184 -6.79 0.50 20.82
N ARG A 185 -7.53 0.47 21.93
CA ARG A 185 -8.37 -0.68 22.29
C ARG A 185 -9.58 -0.83 21.38
N ALA A 186 -10.09 0.27 20.83
CA ALA A 186 -11.19 0.28 19.88
C ALA A 186 -10.77 -0.15 18.46
N SER A 187 -9.48 -0.16 18.16
CA SER A 187 -8.93 -0.50 16.84
C SER A 187 -8.50 -1.96 16.78
N ALA A 188 -8.78 -2.63 15.65
CA ALA A 188 -8.36 -4.01 15.40
C ALA A 188 -6.92 -4.13 14.88
N ASN A 189 -6.31 -3.01 14.46
CA ASN A 189 -4.94 -3.01 13.93
C ASN A 189 -3.91 -3.49 14.97
N ASN A 190 -2.75 -3.93 14.49
CA ASN A 190 -1.77 -4.68 15.28
C ASN A 190 -0.49 -3.87 15.56
N TYR A 191 -0.61 -2.55 15.69
CA TYR A 191 0.53 -1.67 16.02
C TYR A 191 0.89 -1.69 17.51
N TYR A 192 -0.06 -2.11 18.36
CA TYR A 192 0.10 -2.15 19.80
C TYR A 192 -0.22 -3.55 20.34
N GLY A 193 0.51 -3.94 21.38
CA GLY A 193 0.30 -5.21 22.05
C GLY A 193 -0.97 -5.24 22.89
N GLU A 194 -1.38 -6.42 23.25
CA GLU A 194 -2.54 -6.62 24.10
C GLU A 194 -2.35 -5.92 25.45
N GLY A 195 -3.41 -5.25 25.93
CA GLY A 195 -3.40 -4.52 27.18
C GLY A 195 -2.66 -3.17 27.17
N VAL A 196 -2.07 -2.75 26.04
CA VAL A 196 -1.53 -1.39 25.87
C VAL A 196 -2.67 -0.40 25.74
N THR A 197 -2.58 0.76 26.40
CA THR A 197 -3.58 1.82 26.36
C THR A 197 -3.04 3.05 25.64
N GLN A 198 -3.96 3.91 25.15
CA GLN A 198 -3.63 5.16 24.50
C GLN A 198 -2.74 6.05 25.38
N VAL A 199 -3.11 6.26 26.63
CA VAL A 199 -2.37 7.11 27.59
C VAL A 199 -0.95 6.60 27.78
N GLU A 200 -0.76 5.29 27.93
CA GLU A 200 0.57 4.69 28.07
C GLU A 200 1.47 4.92 26.85
N VAL A 201 0.89 4.87 25.66
CA VAL A 201 1.63 5.12 24.39
C VAL A 201 2.00 6.59 24.27
N GLU A 202 1.07 7.49 24.54
CA GLU A 202 1.31 8.94 24.50
C GLU A 202 2.42 9.33 25.48
N ASP A 203 2.35 8.84 26.71
CA ASP A 203 3.38 9.07 27.74
C ASP A 203 4.74 8.47 27.35
N PHE A 204 4.76 7.27 26.78
CA PHE A 204 6.00 6.61 26.36
C PHE A 204 6.73 7.44 25.31
N TYR A 205 6.04 7.85 24.25
CA TYR A 205 6.65 8.63 23.17
C TYR A 205 6.89 10.10 23.55
N ALA A 206 6.10 10.69 24.43
CA ALA A 206 6.37 12.01 24.98
C ALA A 206 7.72 12.05 25.73
N ARG A 207 7.98 11.05 26.58
CA ARG A 207 9.28 10.91 27.26
C ARG A 207 10.44 10.69 26.27
N MET A 208 10.22 9.91 25.21
CA MET A 208 11.25 9.66 24.19
C MET A 208 11.61 10.92 23.40
N LYS A 209 10.65 11.80 23.15
CA LYS A 209 10.80 13.07 22.43
C LYS A 209 11.32 14.22 23.31
N ALA A 210 11.21 14.11 24.62
CA ALA A 210 11.59 15.18 25.55
C ALA A 210 13.06 15.61 25.37
N GLY A 211 13.28 16.93 25.22
CA GLY A 211 14.62 17.51 25.02
C GLY A 211 15.30 17.17 23.69
N LYS A 212 14.56 16.64 22.71
CA LYS A 212 15.08 16.34 21.37
C LYS A 212 14.84 17.49 20.40
N ASP A 213 15.50 17.40 19.24
CA ASP A 213 15.34 18.36 18.14
C ASP A 213 13.86 18.45 17.72
N THR A 214 13.35 19.67 17.64
CA THR A 214 11.96 19.98 17.22
C THR A 214 11.90 20.52 15.79
N ILE A 215 13.02 20.84 15.17
CA ILE A 215 13.10 21.36 13.79
C ILE A 215 13.08 20.18 12.81
N SER A 216 13.86 19.14 13.10
CA SER A 216 13.94 17.91 12.30
C SER A 216 13.77 16.69 13.21
N PRO A 217 12.55 16.51 13.79
CA PRO A 217 12.32 15.47 14.78
C PRO A 217 12.34 14.09 14.12
N ILE A 218 12.99 13.14 14.79
CA ILE A 218 12.91 11.72 14.41
C ILE A 218 11.49 11.23 14.64
N SER A 219 10.95 10.48 13.69
CA SER A 219 9.62 9.85 13.75
C SER A 219 9.61 8.62 14.67
N TYR A 220 9.86 8.83 15.98
CA TYR A 220 9.89 7.74 16.96
C TYR A 220 8.61 6.90 16.90
N GLY A 221 8.77 5.59 16.87
CA GLY A 221 7.68 4.62 16.79
C GLY A 221 7.27 4.22 15.37
N LEU A 222 7.80 4.89 14.34
CA LEU A 222 7.39 4.69 12.94
C LEU A 222 7.46 3.23 12.51
N ASN A 223 8.56 2.53 12.82
CA ASN A 223 8.85 1.18 12.38
C ASN A 223 8.89 0.16 13.54
N SER A 224 7.96 0.28 14.47
CA SER A 224 7.91 -0.62 15.62
C SER A 224 6.49 -0.92 16.08
N ARG A 225 6.30 -2.09 16.69
CA ARG A 225 5.14 -2.42 17.51
C ARG A 225 5.47 -2.18 18.96
N LEU A 226 4.61 -1.45 19.70
CA LEU A 226 4.78 -1.25 21.13
C LEU A 226 3.99 -2.30 21.90
N VAL A 227 4.69 -3.05 22.77
CA VAL A 227 4.08 -4.16 23.53
C VAL A 227 4.42 -4.02 25.03
N LYS A 228 3.66 -4.72 25.86
CA LYS A 228 4.01 -4.91 27.30
C LYS A 228 4.74 -6.21 27.49
N GLU A 229 5.93 -6.15 28.10
CA GLU A 229 6.69 -7.30 28.57
C GLU A 229 7.02 -7.10 30.05
N ASN A 230 6.60 -8.03 30.89
CA ASN A 230 6.78 -7.94 32.34
C ASN A 230 6.32 -6.59 32.91
N GLY A 231 5.19 -6.07 32.44
CA GLY A 231 4.59 -4.80 32.86
C GLY A 231 5.29 -3.52 32.33
N LYS A 232 6.31 -3.66 31.48
CA LYS A 232 7.04 -2.53 30.88
C LYS A 232 6.72 -2.44 29.39
N LEU A 233 6.63 -1.21 28.89
CA LEU A 233 6.49 -0.96 27.46
C LEU A 233 7.83 -1.15 26.74
N VAL A 234 7.82 -1.93 25.66
CA VAL A 234 9.00 -2.27 24.86
C VAL A 234 8.64 -2.14 23.37
N GLU A 235 9.51 -1.51 22.60
CA GLU A 235 9.38 -1.48 21.13
C GLU A 235 9.94 -2.75 20.51
N LYS A 236 9.13 -3.40 19.69
CA LYS A 236 9.54 -4.50 18.79
C LYS A 236 9.76 -3.89 17.41
N VAL A 237 11.00 -3.56 17.12
CA VAL A 237 11.39 -2.91 15.86
C VAL A 237 11.26 -3.87 14.69
N TRP A 238 10.73 -3.37 13.57
CA TRP A 238 10.57 -4.09 12.32
C TRP A 238 11.86 -3.98 11.50
N LYS A 239 12.65 -5.04 11.57
CA LYS A 239 13.98 -5.10 10.95
C LYS A 239 14.46 -6.55 10.82
N VAL A 240 15.58 -6.76 10.14
CA VAL A 240 16.30 -8.05 10.17
C VAL A 240 16.66 -8.39 11.61
N GLY A 241 16.36 -9.61 12.04
CA GLY A 241 16.55 -10.08 13.42
C GLY A 241 15.54 -9.50 14.43
N GLY A 242 14.57 -8.70 13.99
CA GLY A 242 13.47 -8.15 14.79
C GLY A 242 12.12 -8.72 14.40
N LEU A 243 11.05 -7.96 14.66
CA LEU A 243 9.71 -8.34 14.20
C LEU A 243 9.66 -8.26 12.66
N TYR A 244 8.96 -9.19 12.02
CA TYR A 244 8.90 -9.39 10.57
C TYR A 244 10.22 -9.77 9.88
N SER A 245 11.24 -10.24 10.62
CA SER A 245 12.58 -10.55 10.09
C SER A 245 12.52 -11.41 8.82
N SER A 246 11.75 -12.51 8.83
CA SER A 246 11.67 -13.43 7.69
C SER A 246 11.18 -12.78 6.37
N ALA A 247 10.24 -11.83 6.46
CA ALA A 247 9.77 -11.08 5.29
C ALA A 247 10.81 -10.01 4.89
N ILE A 248 11.36 -9.30 5.86
CA ILE A 248 12.34 -8.22 5.64
C ILE A 248 13.64 -8.77 5.05
N GLU A 249 14.11 -9.95 5.47
CA GLU A 249 15.27 -10.62 4.88
C GLU A 249 15.10 -10.93 3.39
N LYS A 250 13.89 -11.34 2.99
CA LYS A 250 13.54 -11.55 1.58
C LYS A 250 13.53 -10.24 0.80
N ILE A 251 12.95 -9.18 1.38
CA ILE A 251 12.99 -7.83 0.80
C ILE A 251 14.44 -7.39 0.59
N VAL A 252 15.28 -7.49 1.61
CA VAL A 252 16.71 -7.13 1.56
C VAL A 252 17.44 -7.95 0.48
N SER A 253 17.17 -9.25 0.37
CA SER A 253 17.76 -10.11 -0.66
C SER A 253 17.43 -9.61 -2.07
N GLU A 254 16.18 -9.23 -2.33
CA GLU A 254 15.78 -8.70 -3.64
C GLU A 254 16.36 -7.29 -3.89
N LEU A 255 16.40 -6.42 -2.89
CA LEU A 255 17.05 -5.11 -2.98
C LEU A 255 18.56 -5.23 -3.26
N GLN A 256 19.25 -6.20 -2.66
CA GLN A 256 20.65 -6.47 -2.96
C GLN A 256 20.87 -6.86 -4.44
N LYS A 257 19.98 -7.69 -5.00
CA LYS A 257 20.01 -8.02 -6.43
C LYS A 257 19.71 -6.78 -7.30
N ALA A 258 18.70 -5.96 -6.91
CA ALA A 258 18.35 -4.72 -7.60
C ALA A 258 19.53 -3.75 -7.68
N THR A 259 20.40 -3.69 -6.66
CA THR A 259 21.58 -2.83 -6.62
C THR A 259 22.52 -3.02 -7.81
N ALA A 260 22.64 -4.25 -8.35
CA ALA A 260 23.46 -4.54 -9.53
C ALA A 260 22.90 -3.91 -10.83
N PHE A 261 21.61 -3.58 -10.85
CA PHE A 261 20.90 -3.03 -11.99
C PHE A 261 20.52 -1.55 -11.82
N ALA A 262 20.98 -0.89 -10.74
CA ALA A 262 20.73 0.53 -10.53
C ALA A 262 21.21 1.35 -11.75
N GLU A 263 20.42 2.33 -12.17
CA GLU A 263 20.67 3.12 -13.38
C GLU A 263 21.92 3.99 -13.25
N ASN A 264 22.17 4.50 -12.02
CA ASN A 264 23.29 5.38 -11.68
C ASN A 264 23.72 5.19 -10.22
N ASP A 265 24.78 5.89 -9.80
CA ASP A 265 25.34 5.77 -8.45
C ASP A 265 24.43 6.38 -7.37
N ALA A 266 23.62 7.40 -7.70
CA ALA A 266 22.65 7.97 -6.76
C ALA A 266 21.57 6.92 -6.42
N GLN A 267 20.96 6.31 -7.41
CA GLN A 267 19.98 5.24 -7.20
C GLN A 267 20.58 4.03 -6.46
N LYS A 268 21.84 3.67 -6.79
CA LYS A 268 22.56 2.62 -6.06
C LYS A 268 22.72 2.96 -4.59
N SER A 269 23.01 4.22 -4.26
CA SER A 269 23.13 4.72 -2.89
C SER A 269 21.80 4.69 -2.15
N ILE A 270 20.70 5.05 -2.83
CA ILE A 270 19.33 5.00 -2.31
C ILE A 270 18.98 3.56 -1.90
N ILE A 271 19.19 2.59 -2.81
CA ILE A 271 18.92 1.17 -2.52
C ILE A 271 19.80 0.70 -1.35
N GLY A 272 21.08 1.09 -1.33
CA GLY A 272 22.01 0.74 -0.25
C GLY A 272 21.54 1.28 1.10
N LYS A 273 21.08 2.53 1.18
CA LYS A 273 20.56 3.13 2.42
C LYS A 273 19.25 2.46 2.89
N LEU A 274 18.39 2.06 1.98
CA LEU A 274 17.20 1.30 2.32
C LEU A 274 17.53 -0.08 2.91
N ILE A 275 18.52 -0.77 2.35
CA ILE A 275 19.03 -2.04 2.88
C ILE A 275 19.58 -1.83 4.32
N GLU A 276 20.40 -0.80 4.52
CA GLU A 276 20.96 -0.45 5.84
C GLU A 276 19.87 -0.17 6.86
N TYR A 277 18.81 0.56 6.45
CA TYR A 277 17.63 0.80 7.30
C TYR A 277 16.93 -0.50 7.70
N TYR A 278 16.65 -1.39 6.77
CA TYR A 278 16.01 -2.67 7.07
C TYR A 278 16.87 -3.58 7.98
N GLN A 279 18.18 -3.49 7.88
CA GLN A 279 19.11 -4.25 8.72
C GLN A 279 19.21 -3.67 10.14
N SER A 280 19.29 -2.35 10.26
CA SER A 280 19.48 -1.68 11.56
C SER A 280 18.18 -1.35 12.29
N GLY A 281 17.13 -0.96 11.55
CA GLY A 281 15.90 -0.36 12.06
C GLY A 281 16.09 1.10 12.52
N ASP A 282 17.21 1.74 12.21
CA ASP A 282 17.53 3.10 12.63
C ASP A 282 16.79 4.13 11.76
N LEU A 283 15.93 4.93 12.40
CA LEU A 283 15.12 5.96 11.74
C LEU A 283 15.95 7.11 11.15
N LYS A 284 17.17 7.37 11.67
CA LYS A 284 18.08 8.35 11.05
C LYS A 284 18.58 7.87 9.69
N ILE A 285 18.76 6.57 9.52
CA ILE A 285 19.11 5.98 8.23
C ILE A 285 17.93 6.08 7.28
N PHE A 286 16.70 5.91 7.77
CA PHE A 286 15.50 6.12 6.97
C PHE A 286 15.35 7.57 6.52
N ASP A 287 15.64 8.55 7.38
CA ASP A 287 15.66 9.97 7.00
C ASP A 287 16.72 10.24 5.93
N ALA A 288 17.93 9.68 6.07
CA ALA A 288 18.99 9.80 5.07
C ALA A 288 18.60 9.14 3.72
N TYR A 289 17.97 7.96 3.76
CA TYR A 289 17.37 7.33 2.58
C TYR A 289 16.36 8.25 1.89
N SER A 290 15.45 8.83 2.66
CA SER A 290 14.39 9.71 2.14
C SER A 290 14.95 10.96 1.49
N ILE A 291 16.01 11.56 2.04
CA ILE A 291 16.69 12.72 1.45
C ILE A 291 17.31 12.34 0.10
N LEU A 292 18.10 11.27 0.04
CA LEU A 292 18.71 10.80 -1.20
C LEU A 292 17.66 10.48 -2.28
N TRP A 293 16.55 9.85 -1.87
CA TRP A 293 15.47 9.52 -2.79
C TRP A 293 14.79 10.77 -3.37
N VAL A 294 14.57 11.82 -2.55
CA VAL A 294 14.01 13.11 -3.00
C VAL A 294 14.96 13.84 -3.97
N GLU A 295 16.27 13.71 -3.77
CA GLU A 295 17.30 14.38 -4.60
C GLU A 295 17.50 13.67 -5.95
N ASP A 296 17.15 12.39 -6.08
CA ASP A 296 17.27 11.69 -7.37
C ASP A 296 16.24 12.18 -8.37
N THR A 297 16.73 12.89 -9.38
CA THR A 297 15.94 13.41 -10.51
C THR A 297 16.34 12.81 -11.85
N ALA A 298 17.32 11.91 -11.84
CA ALA A 298 17.95 11.40 -13.05
C ALA A 298 17.50 9.98 -13.41
N SER A 299 16.98 9.22 -12.45
CA SER A 299 16.55 7.84 -12.68
C SER A 299 15.19 7.79 -13.39
N ASP A 300 15.07 6.96 -14.43
CA ASP A 300 13.82 6.66 -15.12
C ASP A 300 12.94 5.69 -14.31
N VAL A 301 13.55 4.77 -13.57
CA VAL A 301 12.87 3.83 -12.65
C VAL A 301 12.84 4.42 -11.25
N ASP A 302 11.66 4.46 -10.65
CA ASP A 302 11.45 4.97 -9.29
C ASP A 302 10.70 3.94 -8.44
N PHE A 303 10.93 3.98 -7.13
CA PHE A 303 10.28 3.05 -6.21
C PHE A 303 10.13 3.65 -4.81
N VAL A 304 9.10 3.18 -4.11
CA VAL A 304 8.93 3.33 -2.67
C VAL A 304 8.87 1.94 -2.06
N ASN A 305 9.56 1.73 -0.96
CA ASN A 305 9.52 0.47 -0.22
C ASN A 305 9.88 0.75 1.24
N GLY A 306 8.96 0.49 2.16
CA GLY A 306 9.21 0.79 3.57
C GLY A 306 7.97 0.90 4.42
N PHE A 307 8.16 1.37 5.64
CA PHE A 307 7.11 1.75 6.57
C PHE A 307 6.86 3.26 6.41
N ILE A 308 5.81 3.65 5.70
CA ILE A 308 5.65 5.00 5.13
C ILE A 308 4.47 5.75 5.73
N GLU A 309 3.25 5.25 5.57
CA GLU A 309 2.02 5.98 5.87
C GLU A 309 1.50 5.67 7.27
N THR A 310 1.21 6.71 8.05
CA THR A 310 0.83 6.57 9.47
C THR A 310 -0.67 6.65 9.72
N TYR A 311 -1.49 6.90 8.71
CA TYR A 311 -2.95 7.03 8.88
C TYR A 311 -3.65 5.72 9.27
N GLY A 312 -3.00 4.57 9.11
CA GLY A 312 -3.49 3.28 9.61
C GLY A 312 -3.34 3.09 11.12
N ASP A 313 -2.55 3.93 11.78
CA ASP A 313 -2.42 3.95 13.23
C ASP A 313 -3.43 4.93 13.86
N PRO A 314 -4.20 4.54 14.90
CA PRO A 314 -5.13 5.43 15.57
C PRO A 314 -4.49 6.71 16.12
N LEU A 315 -3.21 6.68 16.46
CA LEU A 315 -2.46 7.83 16.96
C LEU A 315 -1.57 8.50 15.89
N GLY A 316 -1.56 7.98 14.66
CA GLY A 316 -0.79 8.55 13.55
C GLY A 316 0.74 8.50 13.72
N MET A 317 1.27 7.56 14.51
CA MET A 317 2.69 7.46 14.83
C MET A 317 3.39 6.29 14.13
N LYS A 318 2.69 5.17 13.96
CA LYS A 318 3.24 3.93 13.39
C LYS A 318 2.87 3.80 11.93
N ALA A 319 3.84 3.42 11.11
CA ALA A 319 3.64 3.37 9.67
C ALA A 319 3.24 1.98 9.17
N SER A 320 2.31 1.96 8.22
CA SER A 320 2.01 0.79 7.41
C SER A 320 3.18 0.48 6.49
N TRP A 321 3.42 -0.79 6.23
CA TRP A 321 4.35 -1.20 5.18
C TRP A 321 3.72 -0.96 3.80
N GLU A 322 4.48 -0.31 2.93
CA GLU A 322 4.05 0.03 1.57
C GLU A 322 5.19 -0.14 0.57
N SER A 323 4.83 -0.45 -0.67
CA SER A 323 5.77 -0.44 -1.79
C SER A 323 5.08 -0.12 -3.09
N THR A 324 5.74 0.71 -3.90
CA THR A 324 5.37 0.97 -5.29
C THR A 324 6.60 0.90 -6.16
N VAL A 325 6.44 0.47 -7.41
CA VAL A 325 7.51 0.44 -8.40
C VAL A 325 6.98 1.05 -9.68
N ASN A 326 7.67 2.06 -10.19
CA ASN A 326 7.23 2.88 -11.32
C ASN A 326 8.37 3.11 -12.30
N PHE A 327 8.04 3.53 -13.51
CA PHE A 327 9.00 4.12 -14.44
C PHE A 327 8.37 5.29 -15.21
N ILE A 328 9.20 6.16 -15.74
CA ILE A 328 8.76 7.39 -16.39
C ILE A 328 8.06 7.07 -17.72
N ASN A 329 6.82 7.55 -17.87
CA ASN A 329 6.16 7.62 -19.17
C ASN A 329 6.60 8.89 -19.90
N LYS A 330 7.58 8.76 -20.83
CA LYS A 330 8.18 9.89 -21.54
C LYS A 330 7.17 10.71 -22.37
N GLU A 331 6.14 10.06 -22.91
CA GLU A 331 5.09 10.77 -23.67
C GLU A 331 4.14 11.56 -22.74
N ALA A 332 3.79 11.01 -21.60
CA ALA A 332 3.03 11.74 -20.60
C ALA A 332 3.85 12.91 -20.04
N THR A 333 5.16 12.72 -19.81
CA THR A 333 6.07 13.78 -19.34
C THR A 333 6.15 14.95 -20.32
N LYS A 334 6.19 14.68 -21.64
CA LYS A 334 6.16 15.77 -22.65
C LYS A 334 4.86 16.59 -22.57
N ARG A 335 3.72 15.93 -22.34
CA ARG A 335 2.42 16.62 -22.21
C ARG A 335 2.34 17.45 -20.92
N THR A 336 2.79 16.89 -19.80
CA THR A 336 2.81 17.61 -18.52
C THR A 336 3.80 18.77 -18.51
N LYS A 337 4.88 18.66 -19.30
CA LYS A 337 5.83 19.77 -19.46
C LYS A 337 5.15 21.05 -19.97
N VAL A 338 4.20 20.95 -20.88
CA VAL A 338 3.44 22.12 -21.37
C VAL A 338 2.73 22.82 -20.22
N ILE A 339 2.14 22.07 -19.29
CA ILE A 339 1.48 22.61 -18.09
C ILE A 339 2.51 23.25 -17.16
N SER A 340 3.63 22.57 -16.93
CA SER A 340 4.71 23.08 -16.07
C SER A 340 5.32 24.37 -16.61
N ASP A 341 5.56 24.45 -17.92
CA ASP A 341 6.11 25.64 -18.57
C ASP A 341 5.16 26.84 -18.49
N ASN A 342 3.86 26.62 -18.34
CA ASN A 342 2.81 27.61 -18.18
C ASN A 342 2.30 27.76 -16.74
N ALA A 343 2.99 27.21 -15.76
CA ALA A 343 2.53 27.20 -14.37
C ALA A 343 2.27 28.62 -13.83
N GLN A 344 3.14 29.58 -14.14
CA GLN A 344 2.95 30.98 -13.72
C GLN A 344 1.68 31.59 -14.32
N TRP A 345 1.36 31.26 -15.59
CA TRP A 345 0.11 31.71 -16.19
C TRP A 345 -1.12 31.23 -15.44
N PHE A 346 -1.14 29.93 -15.00
CA PHE A 346 -2.24 29.38 -14.21
C PHE A 346 -2.36 30.06 -12.85
N GLU A 347 -1.25 30.35 -12.18
CA GLU A 347 -1.25 31.08 -10.91
C GLU A 347 -1.80 32.51 -11.09
N ASP A 348 -1.35 33.21 -12.11
CA ASP A 348 -1.77 34.60 -12.40
C ASP A 348 -3.26 34.73 -12.78
N HIS A 349 -3.84 33.67 -13.35
CA HIS A 349 -5.25 33.60 -13.77
C HIS A 349 -6.12 32.75 -12.83
N SER A 350 -5.57 32.30 -11.70
CA SER A 350 -6.34 31.60 -10.67
C SER A 350 -7.40 32.52 -10.07
N PRO A 351 -8.62 32.04 -9.76
CA PRO A 351 -9.65 32.80 -9.07
C PRO A 351 -9.34 33.06 -7.59
N VAL A 352 -8.14 32.74 -7.15
CA VAL A 352 -7.66 32.96 -5.78
C VAL A 352 -7.18 34.41 -5.63
N ASP A 353 -7.53 35.05 -4.51
CA ASP A 353 -7.04 36.39 -4.18
C ASP A 353 -5.51 36.43 -4.23
N LYS A 354 -4.96 37.50 -4.81
CA LYS A 354 -3.51 37.70 -4.97
C LYS A 354 -2.73 37.62 -3.66
N LEU A 355 -3.39 37.89 -2.54
CA LEU A 355 -2.82 37.74 -1.19
C LEU A 355 -2.43 36.29 -0.89
N TYR A 356 -3.13 35.32 -1.50
CA TYR A 356 -2.92 33.87 -1.32
C TYR A 356 -2.27 33.20 -2.53
N SER A 357 -2.04 33.93 -3.62
CA SER A 357 -1.30 33.40 -4.77
C SER A 357 0.19 33.32 -4.44
N SER A 358 0.80 32.19 -4.69
CA SER A 358 2.26 32.02 -4.60
C SER A 358 2.88 32.11 -5.98
N ALA A 359 4.17 32.49 -6.07
CA ALA A 359 4.94 32.25 -7.27
C ALA A 359 4.82 30.77 -7.65
N ALA A 360 4.73 30.46 -8.96
CA ALA A 360 4.62 29.08 -9.45
C ALA A 360 5.66 28.21 -8.74
N SER A 361 5.17 27.33 -7.89
CA SER A 361 6.02 26.57 -6.98
C SER A 361 6.80 25.52 -7.75
N ASP A 362 7.90 25.04 -7.18
CA ASP A 362 8.69 23.93 -7.70
C ASP A 362 7.89 22.64 -7.97
N VAL A 363 6.66 22.56 -7.45
CA VAL A 363 5.71 21.48 -7.72
C VAL A 363 5.47 21.29 -9.22
N TYR A 364 5.40 22.39 -10.00
CA TYR A 364 5.23 22.33 -11.45
C TYR A 364 6.53 22.11 -12.23
N LYS A 365 7.67 22.32 -11.60
CA LYS A 365 9.00 22.17 -12.25
C LYS A 365 9.51 20.73 -12.24
N ARG A 366 8.91 19.85 -11.46
CA ARG A 366 9.36 18.46 -11.31
C ARG A 366 8.49 17.53 -12.14
N GLN A 367 9.05 17.12 -13.26
CA GLN A 367 8.37 16.37 -14.31
C GLN A 367 8.36 14.88 -14.02
N GLY A 368 7.19 14.34 -13.96
CA GLY A 368 6.90 12.92 -13.83
C GLY A 368 5.73 12.71 -12.90
N PHE A 369 4.77 11.92 -13.30
CA PHE A 369 3.54 11.69 -12.54
C PHE A 369 3.82 11.22 -11.11
N ALA A 370 4.88 10.43 -10.91
CA ALA A 370 5.38 10.03 -9.60
C ALA A 370 6.08 11.16 -8.83
N ALA A 371 6.73 12.12 -9.54
CA ALA A 371 7.50 13.19 -8.92
C ALA A 371 6.63 14.31 -8.33
N ILE A 372 5.47 14.59 -8.90
CA ILE A 372 4.53 15.60 -8.37
C ILE A 372 4.06 15.22 -6.98
N MET A 373 4.10 13.94 -6.67
CA MET A 373 3.39 13.38 -5.55
C MET A 373 4.19 13.26 -4.25
N VAL A 374 5.49 13.16 -4.27
CA VAL A 374 6.25 12.73 -3.10
C VAL A 374 7.32 13.70 -2.62
N ARG A 375 7.59 14.77 -3.37
CA ARG A 375 8.78 15.59 -3.13
C ARG A 375 8.65 16.77 -2.16
N ASN A 376 7.59 16.86 -1.34
CA ASN A 376 7.56 17.85 -0.26
C ASN A 376 6.87 17.33 1.00
N PRO A 377 7.56 16.62 1.89
CA PRO A 377 6.97 16.07 3.10
C PRO A 377 6.48 17.14 4.09
N LEU A 378 6.94 18.40 3.96
CA LEU A 378 6.60 19.47 4.89
C LEU A 378 5.35 20.29 4.53
N ARG A 379 4.83 20.21 3.29
CA ARG A 379 3.65 20.97 2.85
C ARG A 379 2.44 20.16 2.40
N SER A 380 2.50 18.83 2.36
CA SER A 380 1.51 18.02 1.65
C SER A 380 0.58 17.16 2.50
N ARG A 381 0.22 17.55 3.72
CA ARG A 381 -0.85 16.83 4.48
C ARG A 381 -2.19 16.74 3.74
N ILE A 382 -2.44 17.60 2.75
CA ILE A 382 -3.69 17.60 1.95
C ILE A 382 -3.52 16.83 0.63
N SER A 383 -2.34 16.88 0.00
CA SER A 383 -2.05 16.21 -1.27
C SER A 383 -1.84 14.69 -1.11
N LEU A 384 -1.24 14.25 -0.01
CA LEU A 384 -1.04 12.83 0.30
C LEU A 384 -2.35 12.04 0.34
N ARG A 385 -3.46 12.60 0.87
CA ARG A 385 -4.75 11.90 0.93
C ARG A 385 -5.31 11.47 -0.43
N HIS A 386 -5.14 12.29 -1.46
CA HIS A 386 -5.60 11.97 -2.82
C HIS A 386 -4.70 10.97 -3.53
N MET A 387 -3.43 10.97 -3.20
CA MET A 387 -2.42 10.07 -3.74
C MET A 387 -2.45 8.69 -3.18
N THR A 388 -2.62 8.58 -1.89
CA THR A 388 -2.79 7.30 -1.21
C THR A 388 -3.95 6.52 -1.82
N LYS A 389 -4.98 7.21 -2.31
CA LYS A 389 -6.10 6.59 -3.04
C LYS A 389 -5.62 5.95 -4.36
N LEU A 390 -4.85 6.67 -5.18
CA LEU A 390 -4.31 6.17 -6.46
C LEU A 390 -3.24 5.11 -6.26
N LEU A 391 -2.36 5.27 -5.26
CA LEU A 391 -1.32 4.30 -4.93
C LEU A 391 -1.90 3.02 -4.33
N ARG A 392 -2.95 3.09 -3.48
CA ARG A 392 -3.68 1.92 -3.00
C ARG A 392 -4.28 1.11 -4.15
N GLU A 393 -4.86 1.76 -5.13
CA GLU A 393 -5.42 1.08 -6.31
C GLU A 393 -4.35 0.39 -7.15
N MET A 394 -3.13 0.95 -7.25
CA MET A 394 -2.00 0.33 -7.98
C MET A 394 -1.31 -0.79 -7.18
N VAL A 395 -1.07 -0.61 -5.89
CA VAL A 395 -0.47 -1.65 -5.00
C VAL A 395 -1.43 -2.82 -4.83
N LEU A 396 -2.73 -2.56 -4.77
CA LEU A 396 -3.75 -3.61 -4.73
C LEU A 396 -3.72 -4.49 -6.00
N MET A 397 -3.50 -3.92 -7.17
CA MET A 397 -3.42 -4.70 -8.42
C MET A 397 -2.16 -5.59 -8.46
N MET A 398 -1.03 -5.11 -7.95
CA MET A 398 0.19 -5.92 -7.83
C MET A 398 0.04 -7.06 -6.81
N ASN A 399 -0.64 -6.79 -5.68
CA ASN A 399 -0.92 -7.80 -4.66
C ASN A 399 -1.90 -8.89 -5.14
N LEU A 400 -2.90 -8.52 -5.95
CA LEU A 400 -3.85 -9.48 -6.53
C LEU A 400 -3.23 -10.38 -7.59
N SER A 401 -2.32 -9.87 -8.43
CA SER A 401 -1.63 -10.69 -9.42
C SER A 401 -0.74 -11.75 -8.75
N GLY A 402 -0.17 -11.45 -7.59
CA GLY A 402 0.57 -12.42 -6.76
C GLY A 402 -0.35 -13.47 -6.12
N ALA A 403 -1.51 -13.09 -5.60
CA ALA A 403 -2.48 -14.01 -5.01
C ALA A 403 -3.11 -14.96 -6.04
N ILE A 404 -3.38 -14.48 -7.26
CA ILE A 404 -3.91 -15.30 -8.35
C ILE A 404 -2.87 -16.29 -8.87
N ARG A 405 -1.56 -15.95 -8.87
CA ARG A 405 -0.50 -16.91 -9.22
C ARG A 405 -0.37 -18.03 -8.19
N SER A 406 -0.41 -17.70 -6.89
CA SER A 406 -0.29 -18.72 -5.83
C SER A 406 -1.50 -19.65 -5.72
N ALA A 407 -2.62 -19.32 -6.32
CA ALA A 407 -3.82 -20.17 -6.37
C ALA A 407 -3.89 -21.05 -7.64
N LYS A 408 -2.94 -20.88 -8.59
CA LYS A 408 -2.87 -21.67 -9.85
C LYS A 408 -1.71 -22.64 -9.89
N ASP A 409 -0.68 -22.48 -9.04
CA ASP A 409 0.42 -23.41 -8.81
C ASP A 409 0.16 -24.25 -7.55
#